data_40db028d6c55d45c9f03142e97e57cb3
#
_entry.id   40db028d6c55d45c9f03142e97e57cb3
#
_cell.length_a   1.000
_cell.length_b   1.000
_cell.length_c   1.000
_cell.angle_alpha   90.00
_cell.angle_beta   90.00
_cell.angle_gamma   90.00
#
_symmetry.space_group_name_H-M   'P 1'
#
loop_
_entity.id
_entity.type
_entity.pdbx_description
1 polymer ?
#
loop_
_entity_poly.entity_id
_entity_poly.type
_entity_poly.pdbx_seq_one_letter_code
_entity_poly.pdbx_strand_id
1 'polypeptide(L)'
;IKTKPLNPKSYSGIEHNARVNLVTNLSEKDFQHLNEQKKQFVKTVLPLIINENQKILSNRNDLIFLRSKLTENNSLNNYELSKLRKLSKKYKIKFDNEHKMEIIDKLLLRVEIIPNSIVLAQAAIESGWGSSRFAQEYNALFGEYTYDNSKGVVPLERENGDTHLIKAFNSYNNSVTSYFNNINSHYAYEDFR
;
A
#
# COMPACT_ATOMS: atom_id res chain seq x y z
N ILE A 1 -16.62 -0.76 -20.02
CA ILE A 1 -15.39 -1.10 -20.75
C ILE A 1 -15.02 -2.50 -20.33
N LYS A 2 -15.13 -3.49 -21.24
CA LYS A 2 -14.69 -4.86 -20.98
C LYS A 2 -13.16 -4.85 -20.96
N THR A 3 -12.56 -4.92 -19.79
CA THR A 3 -11.11 -5.12 -19.64
C THR A 3 -10.76 -6.46 -20.29
N LYS A 4 -9.86 -6.44 -21.30
CA LYS A 4 -9.28 -7.66 -21.85
C LYS A 4 -8.63 -8.47 -20.70
N PRO A 5 -8.84 -9.80 -20.65
CA PRO A 5 -8.11 -10.61 -19.68
C PRO A 5 -6.60 -10.42 -19.88
N LEU A 6 -5.89 -10.11 -18.80
CA LEU A 6 -4.45 -9.89 -18.81
C LEU A 6 -3.76 -11.16 -19.35
N ASN A 7 -2.97 -11.00 -20.40
CA ASN A 7 -2.21 -12.10 -21.02
C ASN A 7 -1.15 -12.60 -20.02
N PRO A 8 -1.12 -13.89 -19.64
CA PRO A 8 -0.11 -14.44 -18.71
C PRO A 8 1.36 -14.19 -19.14
N LYS A 9 1.60 -14.01 -20.44
CA LYS A 9 2.94 -13.68 -20.97
C LYS A 9 3.39 -12.24 -20.72
N SER A 10 2.52 -11.33 -20.26
CA SER A 10 2.87 -9.94 -19.98
C SER A 10 3.53 -9.73 -18.60
N TYR A 11 3.60 -10.75 -17.75
CA TYR A 11 4.37 -10.69 -16.50
C TYR A 11 5.84 -11.05 -16.76
N SER A 12 6.47 -10.35 -17.72
CA SER A 12 7.86 -10.57 -18.08
C SER A 12 8.81 -9.99 -17.02
N GLY A 13 10.05 -10.50 -16.95
CA GLY A 13 11.08 -9.96 -16.07
C GLY A 13 11.35 -8.47 -16.28
N ILE A 14 10.99 -7.90 -17.43
CA ILE A 14 11.07 -6.47 -17.73
C ILE A 14 10.12 -5.65 -16.84
N GLU A 15 8.86 -6.08 -16.65
CA GLU A 15 7.91 -5.41 -15.78
C GLU A 15 8.31 -5.50 -14.31
N HIS A 16 8.85 -6.65 -13.88
CA HIS A 16 9.38 -6.80 -12.53
C HIS A 16 10.55 -5.85 -12.29
N ASN A 17 11.52 -5.78 -13.21
CA ASN A 17 12.67 -4.89 -13.12
C ASN A 17 12.25 -3.40 -13.11
N ALA A 18 11.26 -3.03 -13.92
CA ALA A 18 10.71 -1.67 -13.91
C ALA A 18 10.10 -1.31 -12.54
N ARG A 19 9.35 -2.23 -11.92
CA ARG A 19 8.80 -2.04 -10.56
C ARG A 19 9.89 -1.95 -9.50
N VAL A 20 10.91 -2.78 -9.56
CA VAL A 20 12.08 -2.72 -8.65
C VAL A 20 12.76 -1.36 -8.77
N ASN A 21 12.97 -0.87 -9.98
CA ASN A 21 13.56 0.45 -10.20
C ASN A 21 12.72 1.58 -9.60
N LEU A 22 11.40 1.55 -9.71
CA LEU A 22 10.51 2.53 -9.07
C LEU A 22 10.61 2.54 -7.53
N VAL A 23 10.96 1.40 -6.93
CA VAL A 23 11.15 1.28 -5.48
C VAL A 23 12.55 1.76 -5.04
N THR A 24 13.56 1.68 -5.91
CA THR A 24 14.98 1.94 -5.55
C THR A 24 15.50 3.29 -6.03
N ASN A 25 14.76 4.03 -6.85
CA ASN A 25 15.25 5.24 -7.54
C ASN A 25 15.47 6.49 -6.66
N LEU A 26 14.97 6.51 -5.41
CA LEU A 26 15.20 7.63 -4.51
C LEU A 26 16.29 7.30 -3.50
N SER A 27 17.29 8.16 -3.44
CA SER A 27 18.42 8.06 -2.49
C SER A 27 18.52 9.32 -1.62
N GLU A 28 19.23 9.25 -0.51
CA GLU A 28 19.48 10.42 0.35
C GLU A 28 20.16 11.58 -0.39
N LYS A 29 20.92 11.29 -1.45
CA LYS A 29 21.59 12.31 -2.26
C LYS A 29 20.63 13.25 -2.98
N ASP A 30 19.44 12.75 -3.33
CA ASP A 30 18.40 13.52 -4.04
C ASP A 30 17.81 14.64 -3.16
N PHE A 31 18.03 14.58 -1.84
CA PHE A 31 17.46 15.48 -0.84
C PHE A 31 18.50 16.39 -0.16
N GLN A 32 19.73 16.44 -0.66
CA GLN A 32 20.81 17.23 -0.03
C GLN A 32 20.52 18.75 0.00
N HIS A 33 19.69 19.25 -0.90
CA HIS A 33 19.28 20.66 -0.98
C HIS A 33 18.23 21.05 0.08
N LEU A 34 17.64 20.09 0.79
CA LEU A 34 16.64 20.35 1.81
C LEU A 34 17.29 20.85 3.12
N ASN A 35 16.52 21.57 3.94
CA ASN A 35 16.94 21.90 5.31
C ASN A 35 16.97 20.63 6.19
N GLU A 36 17.59 20.72 7.39
CA GLU A 36 17.82 19.55 8.24
C GLU A 36 16.55 18.87 8.73
N GLN A 37 15.49 19.64 9.03
CA GLN A 37 14.20 19.07 9.43
C GLN A 37 13.61 18.17 8.31
N LYS A 38 13.62 18.66 7.08
CA LYS A 38 13.11 17.91 5.92
C LYS A 38 13.99 16.71 5.61
N LYS A 39 15.32 16.85 5.72
CA LYS A 39 16.25 15.72 5.58
C LYS A 39 15.95 14.62 6.61
N GLN A 40 15.75 15.01 7.87
CA GLN A 40 15.43 14.06 8.94
C GLN A 40 14.10 13.35 8.67
N PHE A 41 13.09 14.08 8.19
CA PHE A 41 11.82 13.48 7.78
C PHE A 41 12.01 12.44 6.69
N VAL A 42 12.75 12.77 5.62
CA VAL A 42 13.04 11.83 4.52
C VAL A 42 13.80 10.61 5.04
N LYS A 43 14.85 10.79 5.84
CA LYS A 43 15.61 9.68 6.45
C LYS A 43 14.74 8.74 7.28
N THR A 44 13.70 9.28 7.92
CA THR A 44 12.79 8.50 8.75
C THR A 44 11.73 7.77 7.92
N VAL A 45 11.12 8.45 6.95
CA VAL A 45 9.91 7.96 6.28
C VAL A 45 10.24 7.14 5.02
N LEU A 46 11.24 7.54 4.23
CA LEU A 46 11.60 6.85 2.99
C LEU A 46 11.93 5.36 3.17
N PRO A 47 12.70 4.93 4.18
CA PRO A 47 12.95 3.50 4.42
C PRO A 47 11.68 2.70 4.71
N LEU A 48 10.67 3.30 5.37
CA LEU A 48 9.40 2.65 5.67
C LEU A 48 8.58 2.43 4.39
N ILE A 49 8.59 3.41 3.49
CA ILE A 49 7.93 3.34 2.19
C ILE A 49 8.58 2.24 1.33
N ILE A 50 9.91 2.24 1.24
CA ILE A 50 10.68 1.23 0.51
C ILE A 50 10.37 -0.18 1.03
N ASN A 51 10.38 -0.37 2.36
CA ASN A 51 10.09 -1.65 2.99
C ASN A 51 8.66 -2.13 2.68
N GLU A 52 7.65 -1.23 2.71
CA GLU A 52 6.28 -1.64 2.39
C GLU A 52 6.14 -2.02 0.91
N ASN A 53 6.75 -1.28 -0.01
CA ASN A 53 6.82 -1.64 -1.42
C ASN A 53 7.52 -3.00 -1.67
N GLN A 54 8.61 -3.29 -0.95
CA GLN A 54 9.29 -4.59 -1.03
C GLN A 54 8.39 -5.75 -0.58
N LYS A 55 7.60 -5.56 0.49
CA LYS A 55 6.60 -6.55 0.94
C LYS A 55 5.51 -6.76 -0.13
N ILE A 56 5.07 -5.70 -0.78
CA ILE A 56 4.08 -5.77 -1.85
C ILE A 56 4.65 -6.53 -3.05
N LEU A 57 5.89 -6.24 -3.47
CA LEU A 57 6.57 -6.98 -4.53
C LEU A 57 6.69 -8.48 -4.22
N SER A 58 7.07 -8.81 -2.98
CA SER A 58 7.12 -10.21 -2.54
C SER A 58 5.76 -10.90 -2.64
N ASN A 59 4.70 -10.25 -2.13
CA ASN A 59 3.34 -10.79 -2.24
C ASN A 59 2.87 -10.93 -3.68
N ARG A 60 3.25 -9.99 -4.56
CA ARG A 60 2.93 -10.04 -5.98
C ARG A 60 3.61 -11.22 -6.67
N ASN A 61 4.90 -11.45 -6.39
CA ASN A 61 5.64 -12.61 -6.91
C ASN A 61 5.00 -13.94 -6.47
N ASP A 62 4.57 -14.02 -5.21
CA ASP A 62 3.84 -15.19 -4.72
C ASP A 62 2.53 -15.42 -5.49
N LEU A 63 1.77 -14.35 -5.77
CA LEU A 63 0.53 -14.45 -6.55
C LEU A 63 0.79 -14.89 -7.99
N ILE A 64 1.85 -14.40 -8.63
CA ILE A 64 2.27 -14.82 -9.98
C ILE A 64 2.63 -16.30 -9.97
N PHE A 65 3.39 -16.77 -8.97
CA PHE A 65 3.71 -18.19 -8.80
C PHE A 65 2.46 -19.04 -8.59
N LEU A 66 1.53 -18.64 -7.70
CA LEU A 66 0.29 -19.38 -7.48
C LEU A 66 -0.57 -19.45 -8.75
N ARG A 67 -0.57 -18.35 -9.53
CA ARG A 67 -1.27 -18.28 -10.81
C ARG A 67 -0.71 -19.28 -11.83
N SER A 68 0.62 -19.32 -12.01
CA SER A 68 1.27 -20.26 -12.95
C SER A 68 0.98 -21.70 -12.56
N LYS A 69 1.06 -22.02 -11.26
CA LYS A 69 0.75 -23.33 -10.73
C LYS A 69 -0.66 -23.80 -11.05
N LEU A 70 -1.67 -22.91 -10.88
CA LEU A 70 -3.06 -23.22 -11.24
C LEU A 70 -3.26 -23.34 -12.76
N THR A 71 -2.53 -22.57 -13.56
CA THR A 71 -2.58 -22.64 -15.03
C THR A 71 -2.06 -24.00 -15.54
N GLU A 72 -1.10 -24.61 -14.84
CA GLU A 72 -0.56 -25.93 -15.12
C GLU A 72 -1.42 -27.09 -14.56
N ASN A 73 -2.66 -26.80 -14.14
CA ASN A 73 -3.60 -27.74 -13.52
C ASN A 73 -3.08 -28.36 -12.20
N ASN A 74 -2.14 -27.72 -11.52
CA ASN A 74 -1.67 -28.13 -10.20
C ASN A 74 -2.57 -27.55 -9.09
N SER A 75 -2.79 -28.32 -8.04
CA SER A 75 -3.53 -27.85 -6.87
C SER A 75 -2.65 -27.01 -5.94
N LEU A 76 -3.26 -26.07 -5.22
CA LEU A 76 -2.58 -25.33 -4.15
C LEU A 76 -2.58 -26.17 -2.86
N ASN A 77 -1.45 -26.23 -2.18
CA ASN A 77 -1.35 -26.85 -0.87
C ASN A 77 -1.94 -25.97 0.24
N ASN A 78 -2.03 -26.50 1.46
CA ASN A 78 -2.65 -25.78 2.60
C ASN A 78 -1.96 -24.47 2.96
N TYR A 79 -0.63 -24.40 2.84
CA TYR A 79 0.15 -23.18 3.08
C TYR A 79 -0.17 -22.10 2.03
N GLU A 80 -0.17 -22.47 0.76
CA GLU A 80 -0.50 -21.60 -0.37
C GLU A 80 -1.94 -21.07 -0.28
N LEU A 81 -2.90 -21.94 0.07
CA LEU A 81 -4.30 -21.54 0.30
C LEU A 81 -4.42 -20.57 1.48
N SER A 82 -3.69 -20.82 2.57
CA SER A 82 -3.68 -19.91 3.73
C SER A 82 -3.13 -18.53 3.35
N LYS A 83 -2.06 -18.49 2.56
CA LYS A 83 -1.47 -17.24 2.06
C LYS A 83 -2.45 -16.49 1.16
N LEU A 84 -3.09 -17.17 0.21
CA LEU A 84 -4.09 -16.59 -0.68
C LEU A 84 -5.28 -16.00 0.11
N ARG A 85 -5.78 -16.72 1.13
CA ARG A 85 -6.86 -16.24 2.02
C ARG A 85 -6.45 -14.99 2.80
N LYS A 86 -5.21 -14.93 3.33
CA LYS A 86 -4.69 -13.76 4.05
C LYS A 86 -4.62 -12.54 3.14
N LEU A 87 -4.12 -12.70 1.91
CA LEU A 87 -4.07 -11.61 0.93
C LEU A 87 -5.48 -11.16 0.52
N SER A 88 -6.40 -12.08 0.26
CA SER A 88 -7.80 -11.77 -0.06
C SER A 88 -8.44 -10.93 1.04
N LYS A 89 -8.26 -11.31 2.32
CA LYS A 89 -8.75 -10.53 3.45
C LYS A 89 -8.10 -9.15 3.53
N LYS A 90 -6.76 -9.07 3.39
CA LYS A 90 -6.00 -7.80 3.44
C LYS A 90 -6.50 -6.82 2.39
N TYR A 91 -6.71 -7.28 1.15
CA TYR A 91 -7.09 -6.46 0.01
C TYR A 91 -8.62 -6.44 -0.24
N LYS A 92 -9.43 -6.85 0.74
CA LYS A 92 -10.91 -6.80 0.68
C LYS A 92 -11.52 -7.52 -0.52
N ILE A 93 -10.97 -8.68 -0.88
CA ILE A 93 -11.51 -9.57 -1.91
C ILE A 93 -12.18 -10.75 -1.20
N LYS A 94 -13.45 -11.04 -1.56
CA LYS A 94 -14.15 -12.20 -1.03
C LYS A 94 -13.45 -13.47 -1.50
N PHE A 95 -13.06 -14.31 -0.55
CA PHE A 95 -12.39 -15.58 -0.87
C PHE A 95 -13.43 -16.66 -1.19
N ASP A 96 -13.18 -17.40 -2.27
CA ASP A 96 -13.94 -18.56 -2.69
C ASP A 96 -12.98 -19.68 -3.14
N ASN A 97 -13.21 -20.90 -2.69
CA ASN A 97 -12.38 -22.05 -3.03
C ASN A 97 -12.53 -22.51 -4.48
N GLU A 98 -13.66 -22.22 -5.13
CA GLU A 98 -13.94 -22.65 -6.51
C GLU A 98 -13.32 -21.70 -7.52
N HIS A 99 -13.19 -20.42 -7.18
CA HIS A 99 -12.76 -19.34 -8.10
C HIS A 99 -11.36 -18.80 -7.79
N LYS A 100 -10.41 -19.66 -7.40
CA LYS A 100 -9.05 -19.25 -6.97
C LYS A 100 -8.29 -18.44 -8.04
N MET A 101 -8.42 -18.80 -9.31
CA MET A 101 -7.77 -18.07 -10.41
C MET A 101 -8.28 -16.64 -10.52
N GLU A 102 -9.61 -16.46 -10.49
CA GLU A 102 -10.23 -15.14 -10.53
C GLU A 102 -9.85 -14.28 -9.32
N ILE A 103 -9.72 -14.88 -8.14
CA ILE A 103 -9.26 -14.21 -6.92
C ILE A 103 -7.82 -13.73 -7.09
N ILE A 104 -6.94 -14.56 -7.65
CA ILE A 104 -5.54 -14.18 -7.90
C ILE A 104 -5.48 -13.03 -8.91
N ASP A 105 -6.25 -13.09 -9.99
CA ASP A 105 -6.30 -12.03 -10.99
C ASP A 105 -6.78 -10.70 -10.38
N LYS A 106 -7.83 -10.72 -9.56
CA LYS A 106 -8.28 -9.56 -8.80
C LYS A 106 -7.24 -9.04 -7.80
N LEU A 107 -6.52 -9.94 -7.14
CA LEU A 107 -5.42 -9.57 -6.24
C LEU A 107 -4.27 -8.92 -6.99
N LEU A 108 -3.90 -9.41 -8.16
CA LEU A 108 -2.83 -8.81 -8.99
C LEU A 108 -3.15 -7.39 -9.47
N LEU A 109 -4.43 -6.99 -9.52
CA LEU A 109 -4.83 -5.61 -9.74
C LEU A 109 -4.66 -4.72 -8.49
N ARG A 110 -4.75 -5.30 -7.29
CA ARG A 110 -4.69 -4.58 -6.01
C ARG A 110 -3.33 -4.65 -5.32
N VAL A 111 -2.59 -5.73 -5.50
CA VAL A 111 -1.26 -5.92 -4.92
C VAL A 111 -0.23 -5.27 -5.82
N GLU A 112 -0.19 -3.93 -5.79
CA GLU A 112 0.68 -3.13 -6.64
C GLU A 112 1.46 -2.11 -5.82
N ILE A 113 2.70 -1.81 -6.24
CA ILE A 113 3.56 -0.80 -5.63
C ILE A 113 3.00 0.60 -5.89
N ILE A 114 3.36 1.52 -5.01
CA ILE A 114 3.13 2.95 -5.23
C ILE A 114 4.52 3.61 -5.32
N PRO A 115 4.81 4.42 -6.35
CA PRO A 115 6.11 5.08 -6.47
C PRO A 115 6.51 5.80 -5.19
N ASN A 116 7.74 5.57 -4.73
CA ASN A 116 8.25 6.14 -3.47
C ASN A 116 8.11 7.66 -3.41
N SER A 117 8.35 8.33 -4.56
CA SER A 117 8.21 9.79 -4.68
C SER A 117 6.81 10.29 -4.39
N ILE A 118 5.78 9.58 -4.86
CA ILE A 118 4.38 9.95 -4.63
C ILE A 118 4.04 9.81 -3.15
N VAL A 119 4.36 8.66 -2.56
CA VAL A 119 4.06 8.40 -1.14
C VAL A 119 4.80 9.37 -0.24
N LEU A 120 6.10 9.64 -0.52
CA LEU A 120 6.91 10.56 0.26
C LEU A 120 6.39 12.00 0.15
N ALA A 121 6.01 12.44 -1.06
CA ALA A 121 5.47 13.77 -1.28
C ALA A 121 4.15 13.96 -0.52
N GLN A 122 3.23 13.00 -0.59
CA GLN A 122 1.98 13.06 0.16
C GLN A 122 2.21 13.05 1.66
N ALA A 123 3.09 12.17 2.17
CA ALA A 123 3.44 12.17 3.58
C ALA A 123 4.02 13.53 4.04
N ALA A 124 4.88 14.15 3.22
CA ALA A 124 5.48 15.45 3.52
C ALA A 124 4.43 16.58 3.55
N ILE A 125 3.53 16.62 2.57
CA ILE A 125 2.48 17.64 2.45
C ILE A 125 1.47 17.50 3.59
N GLU A 126 0.88 16.33 3.77
CA GLU A 126 -0.19 16.06 4.73
C GLU A 126 0.28 16.19 6.19
N SER A 127 1.53 15.84 6.48
CA SER A 127 2.09 15.93 7.84
C SER A 127 2.83 17.24 8.13
N GLY A 128 2.95 18.15 7.15
CA GLY A 128 3.83 19.32 7.26
C GLY A 128 5.29 18.92 7.51
N TRP A 129 5.80 17.93 6.77
CA TRP A 129 7.12 17.34 6.99
C TRP A 129 7.29 16.77 8.41
N GLY A 130 6.24 16.14 8.92
CA GLY A 130 6.21 15.55 10.25
C GLY A 130 6.07 16.57 11.40
N SER A 131 5.84 17.84 11.12
CA SER A 131 5.68 18.88 12.15
C SER A 131 4.26 19.02 12.68
N SER A 132 3.26 18.49 11.99
CA SER A 132 1.88 18.57 12.45
C SER A 132 1.67 17.83 13.77
N ARG A 133 0.75 18.31 14.60
CA ARG A 133 0.36 17.65 15.86
C ARG A 133 -0.03 16.19 15.64
N PHE A 134 -0.79 15.90 14.57
CA PHE A 134 -1.21 14.54 14.28
C PHE A 134 -0.05 13.61 13.92
N ALA A 135 0.98 14.11 13.23
CA ALA A 135 2.18 13.33 12.96
C ALA A 135 2.98 13.07 14.24
N GLN A 136 3.15 14.09 15.09
CA GLN A 136 3.99 13.99 16.30
C GLN A 136 3.35 13.18 17.43
N GLU A 137 2.07 13.42 17.73
CA GLU A 137 1.40 12.79 18.87
C GLU A 137 0.74 11.45 18.49
N TYR A 138 0.32 11.29 17.22
CA TYR A 138 -0.50 10.14 16.79
C TYR A 138 0.08 9.37 15.60
N ASN A 139 1.29 9.66 15.17
CA ASN A 139 1.96 9.03 14.04
C ASN A 139 1.14 9.04 12.73
N ALA A 140 0.25 10.01 12.56
CA ALA A 140 -0.65 10.12 11.40
C ALA A 140 0.03 10.95 10.29
N LEU A 141 0.64 10.28 9.30
CA LEU A 141 1.38 10.93 8.22
C LEU A 141 0.50 11.38 7.06
N PHE A 142 -0.70 10.81 6.87
CA PHE A 142 -1.51 10.97 5.66
C PHE A 142 -2.93 11.50 5.93
N GLY A 143 -3.23 11.92 7.15
CA GLY A 143 -4.55 12.46 7.50
C GLY A 143 -5.72 11.50 7.25
N GLU A 144 -5.51 10.18 7.34
CA GLU A 144 -6.56 9.19 7.09
C GLU A 144 -7.70 9.35 8.08
N TYR A 145 -8.95 9.35 7.58
CA TYR A 145 -10.15 9.40 8.40
C TYR A 145 -10.56 8.02 8.93
N THR A 146 -11.19 8.03 10.10
CA THR A 146 -11.88 6.87 10.67
C THR A 146 -13.15 7.31 11.38
N TYR A 147 -14.12 6.40 11.47
CA TYR A 147 -15.32 6.54 12.29
C TYR A 147 -15.26 5.64 13.54
N ASP A 148 -14.16 4.93 13.73
CA ASP A 148 -13.90 4.08 14.89
C ASP A 148 -13.26 4.90 16.00
N ASN A 149 -14.04 5.19 17.06
CA ASN A 149 -13.60 5.99 18.21
C ASN A 149 -12.38 5.39 18.93
N SER A 150 -12.14 4.08 18.81
CA SER A 150 -10.99 3.42 19.42
C SER A 150 -9.68 3.63 18.63
N LYS A 151 -9.77 4.16 17.40
CA LYS A 151 -8.64 4.31 16.47
C LYS A 151 -8.42 5.73 15.98
N GLY A 152 -9.21 6.67 16.42
CA GLY A 152 -9.19 8.03 15.92
C GLY A 152 -9.13 9.10 17.00
N VAL A 153 -8.67 10.26 16.59
CA VAL A 153 -8.55 11.47 17.42
C VAL A 153 -9.37 12.60 16.81
N VAL A 154 -10.06 13.35 17.64
CA VAL A 154 -10.89 14.49 17.19
C VAL A 154 -9.99 15.60 16.65
N PRO A 155 -10.21 16.11 15.42
CA PRO A 155 -9.59 17.34 14.94
C PRO A 155 -9.99 18.53 15.83
N LEU A 156 -9.02 19.43 16.11
CA LEU A 156 -9.29 20.62 16.95
C LEU A 156 -10.29 21.59 16.30
N GLU A 157 -10.22 21.70 14.98
CA GLU A 157 -11.05 22.61 14.16
C GLU A 157 -12.21 21.87 13.47
N ARG A 158 -12.76 20.83 14.13
CA ARG A 158 -13.87 20.07 13.56
C ARG A 158 -15.12 20.94 13.50
N GLU A 159 -15.73 21.05 12.32
CA GLU A 159 -16.99 21.76 12.13
C GLU A 159 -18.15 21.08 12.88
N ASN A 160 -19.14 21.90 13.30
CA ASN A 160 -20.33 21.39 13.96
C ASN A 160 -21.11 20.46 13.02
N GLY A 161 -21.27 19.19 13.42
CA GLY A 161 -21.96 18.18 12.64
C GLY A 161 -21.05 17.11 12.03
N ASP A 162 -19.75 17.35 11.95
CA ASP A 162 -18.79 16.36 11.49
C ASP A 162 -18.58 15.26 12.54
N THR A 163 -18.54 13.99 12.08
CA THR A 163 -18.33 12.82 12.94
C THR A 163 -17.01 12.09 12.68
N HIS A 164 -16.26 12.52 11.63
CA HIS A 164 -14.99 11.90 11.30
C HIS A 164 -13.89 12.20 12.32
N LEU A 165 -12.98 11.26 12.48
CA LEU A 165 -11.78 11.34 13.30
C LEU A 165 -10.56 11.16 12.41
N ILE A 166 -9.43 11.73 12.82
CA ILE A 166 -8.13 11.42 12.23
C ILE A 166 -7.61 10.14 12.85
N LYS A 167 -7.25 9.17 12.03
CA LYS A 167 -6.77 7.86 12.44
C LYS A 167 -5.42 7.96 13.13
N ALA A 168 -5.32 7.41 14.34
CA ALA A 168 -4.10 7.34 15.14
C ALA A 168 -3.37 6.01 14.92
N PHE A 169 -2.04 6.03 15.03
CA PHE A 169 -1.20 4.86 14.82
C PHE A 169 -0.15 4.72 15.93
N ASN A 170 0.30 3.48 16.16
CA ASN A 170 1.36 3.19 17.13
C ASN A 170 2.76 3.57 16.61
N SER A 171 2.91 3.77 15.29
CA SER A 171 4.17 4.14 14.64
C SER A 171 3.93 4.69 13.23
N TYR A 172 4.91 5.40 12.68
CA TYR A 172 4.91 5.81 11.26
C TYR A 172 4.83 4.60 10.31
N ASN A 173 5.44 3.48 10.65
CA ASN A 173 5.33 2.26 9.84
C ASN A 173 3.87 1.80 9.69
N ASN A 174 3.07 1.88 10.76
CA ASN A 174 1.66 1.52 10.72
C ASN A 174 0.84 2.50 9.86
N SER A 175 1.16 3.80 9.93
CA SER A 175 0.56 4.82 9.07
C SER A 175 0.87 4.55 7.59
N VAL A 176 2.13 4.29 7.25
CA VAL A 176 2.56 3.94 5.88
C VAL A 176 1.83 2.68 5.40
N THR A 177 1.82 1.60 6.18
CA THR A 177 1.10 0.36 5.82
C THR A 177 -0.40 0.59 5.62
N SER A 178 -1.02 1.44 6.45
CA SER A 178 -2.44 1.79 6.33
C SER A 178 -2.72 2.56 5.04
N TYR A 179 -1.89 3.54 4.71
CA TYR A 179 -1.97 4.32 3.47
C TYR A 179 -1.90 3.41 2.23
N PHE A 180 -0.89 2.53 2.15
CA PHE A 180 -0.77 1.58 1.04
C PHE A 180 -1.99 0.66 0.93
N ASN A 181 -2.51 0.16 2.04
CA ASN A 181 -3.71 -0.65 2.04
C ASN A 181 -4.94 0.13 1.57
N ASN A 182 -5.06 1.40 1.93
CA ASN A 182 -6.14 2.26 1.50
C ASN A 182 -6.10 2.46 -0.01
N ILE A 183 -4.99 2.94 -0.56
CA ILE A 183 -4.83 3.15 -2.01
C ILE A 183 -5.08 1.84 -2.79
N ASN A 184 -4.56 0.72 -2.29
CA ASN A 184 -4.61 -0.56 -2.99
C ASN A 184 -5.93 -1.33 -2.81
N SER A 185 -6.82 -0.95 -1.88
CA SER A 185 -8.04 -1.72 -1.62
C SER A 185 -9.33 -0.93 -1.59
N HIS A 186 -9.28 0.42 -1.42
CA HIS A 186 -10.49 1.22 -1.33
C HIS A 186 -11.09 1.47 -2.72
N TYR A 187 -12.41 1.43 -2.84
CA TYR A 187 -13.12 1.58 -4.11
C TYR A 187 -12.87 2.93 -4.81
N ALA A 188 -12.69 4.01 -4.03
CA ALA A 188 -12.41 5.33 -4.56
C ALA A 188 -11.13 5.44 -5.40
N TYR A 189 -10.23 4.47 -5.28
CA TYR A 189 -8.98 4.40 -6.04
C TYR A 189 -9.00 3.31 -7.12
N GLU A 190 -10.20 2.79 -7.48
CA GLU A 190 -10.31 1.71 -8.47
C GLU A 190 -9.83 2.13 -9.86
N ASP A 191 -10.17 3.35 -10.28
CA ASP A 191 -9.74 3.90 -11.57
C ASP A 191 -8.23 4.23 -11.62
N PHE A 192 -7.59 4.38 -10.45
CA PHE A 192 -6.15 4.62 -10.34
C PHE A 192 -5.33 3.33 -10.50
N ARG A 193 -5.92 2.18 -10.22
CA ARG A 193 -5.26 0.85 -10.27
C ARG A 193 -5.32 0.21 -11.70
#